data_98599e36c5a0e8f90aaaf9d3d87e1a07
#
_entry.id   98599e36c5a0e8f90aaaf9d3d87e1a07
#
_cell.length_a   1.000
_cell.length_b   1.000
_cell.length_c   1.000
_cell.angle_alpha   90.00
_cell.angle_beta   90.00
_cell.angle_gamma   90.00
#
_symmetry.space_group_name_H-M   'P 1'
#
loop_
_entity.id
_entity.type
_entity.pdbx_description
1 polymer ?
#
loop_
_entity_poly.entity_id
_entity_poly.type
_entity_poly.pdbx_seq_one_letter_code
_entity_poly.pdbx_strand_id
1 'polypeptide(L)'
;LYLINRGTRSDIVPENVKQIQADMNDEADVAEKIKAVDFDCVCDFIGFVPEQLERDYRLFNGKTRQFMYISSASAYMKPVRNSLIDESTPLANPYWEYSRNKIACEAFLMKMYREQGFPVTIIRPSHTYDERSIPVAVHGKNGSWQVIQRIMQEKPVIIHGDGTTWWTLTHN
;
A
#
# COMPACT_ATOMS: atom_id res chain seq x y z
N LEU A 1 12.79 15.44 -4.31
CA LEU A 1 11.64 14.56 -4.20
C LEU A 1 10.49 15.11 -5.04
N TYR A 2 9.76 14.22 -5.72
CA TYR A 2 8.53 14.54 -6.46
C TYR A 2 7.33 13.88 -5.77
N LEU A 3 6.20 14.58 -5.74
CA LEU A 3 4.93 14.07 -5.26
C LEU A 3 3.87 14.26 -6.36
N ILE A 4 3.34 13.15 -6.87
CA ILE A 4 2.25 13.18 -7.84
C ILE A 4 0.93 12.98 -7.08
N ASN A 5 0.05 13.97 -7.12
CA ASN A 5 -1.27 13.91 -6.49
C ASN A 5 -2.26 14.88 -7.15
N ARG A 6 -3.53 14.78 -6.82
CA ARG A 6 -4.60 15.65 -7.34
C ARG A 6 -4.63 17.05 -6.69
N GLY A 7 -3.82 17.31 -5.67
CA GLY A 7 -3.84 18.57 -4.93
C GLY A 7 -5.11 18.80 -4.09
N THR A 8 -5.88 17.77 -3.79
CA THR A 8 -7.18 17.88 -3.07
C THR A 8 -7.04 17.84 -1.56
N ARG A 9 -5.86 17.51 -1.03
CA ARG A 9 -5.58 17.48 0.41
C ARG A 9 -4.94 18.79 0.84
N SER A 10 -5.26 19.24 2.05
CA SER A 10 -4.70 20.44 2.68
C SER A 10 -3.41 20.17 3.47
N ASP A 11 -2.81 19.00 3.31
CA ASP A 11 -1.56 18.66 3.98
C ASP A 11 -0.43 19.59 3.50
N ILE A 12 0.38 20.06 4.44
CA ILE A 12 1.54 20.91 4.13
C ILE A 12 2.59 20.04 3.43
N VAL A 13 2.89 20.38 2.20
CA VAL A 13 3.98 19.74 1.45
C VAL A 13 5.29 20.49 1.77
N PRO A 14 6.35 19.79 2.22
CA PRO A 14 7.64 20.45 2.49
C PRO A 14 8.19 21.18 1.27
N GLU A 15 8.87 22.31 1.48
CA GLU A 15 9.39 23.18 0.41
C GLU A 15 10.34 22.48 -0.57
N ASN A 16 11.07 21.46 -0.11
CA ASN A 16 11.98 20.68 -0.93
C ASN A 16 11.28 19.60 -1.78
N VAL A 17 9.95 19.50 -1.74
CA VAL A 17 9.16 18.56 -2.52
C VAL A 17 8.52 19.28 -3.71
N LYS A 18 8.84 18.82 -4.92
CA LYS A 18 8.21 19.29 -6.15
C LYS A 18 6.88 18.56 -6.35
N GLN A 19 5.79 19.30 -6.34
CA GLN A 19 4.46 18.73 -6.54
C GLN A 19 4.09 18.74 -8.03
N ILE A 20 3.70 17.58 -8.53
CA ILE A 20 3.10 17.40 -9.86
C ILE A 20 1.62 17.14 -9.64
N GLN A 21 0.80 18.17 -9.88
CA GLN A 21 -0.65 18.04 -9.74
C GLN A 21 -1.22 17.29 -10.94
N ALA A 22 -1.64 16.03 -10.72
CA ALA A 22 -2.24 15.17 -11.74
C ALA A 22 -3.16 14.13 -11.10
N ASP A 23 -4.14 13.65 -11.86
CA ASP A 23 -4.87 12.43 -11.51
C ASP A 23 -4.15 11.25 -12.16
N MET A 24 -3.74 10.26 -11.38
CA MET A 24 -3.10 9.06 -11.92
C MET A 24 -4.00 8.29 -12.90
N ASN A 25 -5.32 8.49 -12.87
CA ASN A 25 -6.23 7.90 -13.84
C ASN A 25 -6.20 8.59 -15.21
N ASP A 26 -5.66 9.80 -15.29
CA ASP A 26 -5.37 10.48 -16.57
C ASP A 26 -3.92 10.18 -16.99
N GLU A 27 -3.73 9.00 -17.57
CA GLU A 27 -2.40 8.51 -17.96
C GLU A 27 -1.69 9.45 -18.93
N ALA A 28 -2.43 10.11 -19.82
CA ALA A 28 -1.85 11.02 -20.81
C ALA A 28 -1.31 12.30 -20.16
N ASP A 29 -2.06 12.89 -19.22
CA ASP A 29 -1.62 14.06 -18.46
C ASP A 29 -0.41 13.77 -17.60
N VAL A 30 -0.41 12.61 -16.91
CA VAL A 30 0.75 12.18 -16.11
C VAL A 30 1.98 11.97 -16.99
N ALA A 31 1.83 11.25 -18.11
CA ALA A 31 2.95 10.97 -19.03
C ALA A 31 3.61 12.25 -19.54
N GLU A 32 2.81 13.25 -19.94
CA GLU A 32 3.34 14.53 -20.42
C GLU A 32 4.07 15.28 -19.30
N LYS A 33 3.52 15.31 -18.08
CA LYS A 33 4.11 16.02 -16.94
C LYS A 33 5.42 15.39 -16.44
N ILE A 34 5.59 14.09 -16.59
CA ILE A 34 6.82 13.40 -16.18
C ILE A 34 7.77 13.13 -17.34
N LYS A 35 7.48 13.58 -18.55
CA LYS A 35 8.20 13.27 -19.78
C LYS A 35 9.70 13.55 -19.71
N ALA A 36 10.07 14.67 -19.11
CA ALA A 36 11.45 15.13 -18.98
C ALA A 36 12.12 14.70 -17.67
N VAL A 37 11.50 13.80 -16.89
CA VAL A 37 12.01 13.40 -15.59
C VAL A 37 12.34 11.91 -15.61
N ASP A 38 13.59 11.57 -15.26
CA ASP A 38 14.01 10.22 -14.90
C ASP A 38 14.07 10.12 -13.38
N PHE A 39 13.62 8.98 -12.84
CA PHE A 39 13.53 8.77 -11.41
C PHE A 39 14.55 7.73 -10.95
N ASP A 40 15.25 7.99 -9.85
CA ASP A 40 16.04 6.95 -9.19
C ASP A 40 15.13 5.88 -8.57
N CYS A 41 14.02 6.32 -7.98
CA CYS A 41 13.03 5.45 -7.39
C CYS A 41 11.62 6.04 -7.55
N VAL A 42 10.66 5.19 -7.87
CA VAL A 42 9.23 5.48 -7.83
C VAL A 42 8.59 4.65 -6.73
N CYS A 43 7.83 5.26 -5.82
CA CYS A 43 7.10 4.57 -4.75
C CYS A 43 5.61 4.67 -5.03
N ASP A 44 4.96 3.53 -5.27
CA ASP A 44 3.52 3.46 -5.49
C ASP A 44 2.80 3.00 -4.21
N PHE A 45 2.03 3.93 -3.63
CA PHE A 45 1.18 3.73 -2.45
C PHE A 45 -0.30 3.52 -2.79
N ILE A 46 -0.70 3.71 -4.06
CA ILE A 46 -2.11 3.78 -4.48
C ILE A 46 -2.51 2.71 -5.51
N GLY A 47 -1.63 1.77 -5.80
CA GLY A 47 -1.94 0.60 -6.62
C GLY A 47 -2.75 -0.43 -5.82
N PHE A 48 -4.04 -0.56 -6.10
CA PHE A 48 -4.95 -1.48 -5.42
C PHE A 48 -5.48 -2.60 -6.31
N VAL A 49 -5.44 -2.41 -7.62
CA VAL A 49 -5.92 -3.38 -8.62
C VAL A 49 -4.91 -3.48 -9.78
N PRO A 50 -4.86 -4.62 -10.49
CA PRO A 50 -3.86 -4.85 -11.55
C PRO A 50 -3.82 -3.76 -12.63
N GLU A 51 -4.96 -3.23 -13.03
CA GLU A 51 -5.06 -2.20 -14.07
C GLU A 51 -4.29 -0.93 -13.72
N GLN A 52 -4.21 -0.60 -12.43
CA GLN A 52 -3.42 0.53 -11.96
C GLN A 52 -1.91 0.25 -12.10
N LEU A 53 -1.47 -0.96 -11.81
CA LEU A 53 -0.07 -1.37 -11.97
C LEU A 53 0.33 -1.51 -13.44
N GLU A 54 -0.59 -1.92 -14.32
CA GLU A 54 -0.39 -1.91 -15.77
C GLU A 54 -0.15 -0.48 -16.30
N ARG A 55 -0.96 0.49 -15.83
CA ARG A 55 -0.76 1.91 -16.11
C ARG A 55 0.60 2.37 -15.60
N ASP A 56 0.93 2.06 -14.35
CA ASP A 56 2.19 2.50 -13.74
C ASP A 56 3.40 1.88 -14.43
N TYR A 57 3.30 0.63 -14.85
CA TYR A 57 4.31 0.02 -15.71
C TYR A 57 4.52 0.80 -17.01
N ARG A 58 3.43 1.18 -17.72
CA ARG A 58 3.56 1.98 -18.97
C ARG A 58 4.19 3.35 -18.72
N LEU A 59 3.85 4.00 -17.59
CA LEU A 59 4.36 5.33 -17.24
C LEU A 59 5.84 5.32 -16.84
N PHE A 60 6.29 4.28 -16.12
CA PHE A 60 7.59 4.29 -15.45
C PHE A 60 8.62 3.30 -16.02
N ASN A 61 8.22 2.41 -16.93
CA ASN A 61 9.17 1.51 -17.59
C ASN A 61 10.20 2.29 -18.40
N GLY A 62 11.49 2.05 -18.14
CA GLY A 62 12.60 2.79 -18.74
C GLY A 62 12.83 4.19 -18.16
N LYS A 63 12.03 4.63 -17.18
CA LYS A 63 12.13 5.95 -16.52
C LYS A 63 12.54 5.87 -15.04
N THR A 64 12.60 4.69 -14.47
CA THR A 64 13.02 4.51 -13.07
C THR A 64 14.05 3.41 -12.93
N ARG A 65 14.95 3.55 -11.98
CA ARG A 65 15.94 2.52 -11.61
C ARG A 65 15.37 1.53 -10.59
N GLN A 66 14.35 1.93 -9.84
CA GLN A 66 13.64 1.10 -8.87
C GLN A 66 12.17 1.50 -8.82
N PHE A 67 11.28 0.51 -8.87
CA PHE A 67 9.86 0.71 -8.65
C PHE A 67 9.44 -0.01 -7.37
N MET A 68 9.11 0.72 -6.33
CA MET A 68 8.68 0.21 -5.03
C MET A 68 7.17 0.16 -4.98
N TYR A 69 6.61 -1.03 -4.87
CA TYR A 69 5.17 -1.24 -4.75
C TYR A 69 4.79 -1.58 -3.31
N ILE A 70 3.85 -0.80 -2.75
CA ILE A 70 3.32 -1.07 -1.41
C ILE A 70 2.14 -2.04 -1.53
N SER A 71 2.44 -3.31 -1.30
CA SER A 71 1.47 -4.39 -1.19
C SER A 71 0.88 -4.47 0.23
N SER A 72 0.65 -5.66 0.76
CA SER A 72 0.13 -5.87 2.11
C SER A 72 0.47 -7.27 2.62
N ALA A 73 0.78 -7.39 3.90
CA ALA A 73 0.91 -8.68 4.57
C ALA A 73 -0.41 -9.48 4.57
N SER A 74 -1.55 -8.85 4.30
CA SER A 74 -2.82 -9.54 4.13
C SER A 74 -2.85 -10.48 2.92
N ALA A 75 -1.91 -10.33 1.97
CA ALA A 75 -1.77 -11.21 0.81
C ALA A 75 -1.30 -12.63 1.17
N TYR A 76 -0.60 -12.79 2.29
CA TYR A 76 -0.12 -14.09 2.74
C TYR A 76 -1.26 -15.07 3.01
N MET A 77 -0.95 -16.37 2.85
CA MET A 77 -1.89 -17.48 2.99
C MET A 77 -2.76 -17.39 4.25
N LYS A 78 -4.06 -17.60 4.06
CA LYS A 78 -5.04 -17.75 5.14
C LYS A 78 -5.86 -19.05 4.93
N PRO A 79 -6.12 -19.84 5.98
CA PRO A 79 -5.64 -19.67 7.36
C PRO A 79 -4.12 -19.82 7.45
N VAL A 80 -3.53 -19.17 8.43
CA VAL A 80 -2.07 -19.24 8.71
C VAL A 80 -1.70 -20.67 9.12
N ARG A 81 -0.67 -21.23 8.50
CA ARG A 81 -0.18 -22.59 8.84
C ARG A 81 0.96 -22.58 9.83
N ASN A 82 1.77 -21.53 9.82
CA ASN A 82 2.92 -21.36 10.73
C ASN A 82 2.81 -20.01 11.43
N SER A 83 3.33 -19.92 12.64
CA SER A 83 3.42 -18.67 13.39
C SER A 83 4.43 -17.68 12.78
N LEU A 84 5.48 -18.19 12.15
CA LEU A 84 6.44 -17.37 11.40
C LEU A 84 5.94 -17.19 9.97
N ILE A 85 5.79 -15.94 9.55
CA ILE A 85 5.44 -15.52 8.19
C ILE A 85 6.61 -14.75 7.64
N ASP A 86 7.13 -15.19 6.52
CA ASP A 86 8.22 -14.56 5.77
C ASP A 86 7.92 -14.53 4.27
N GLU A 87 8.87 -14.07 3.45
CA GLU A 87 8.71 -13.93 2.01
C GLU A 87 8.49 -15.25 1.28
N SER A 88 8.85 -16.39 1.90
CA SER A 88 8.62 -17.73 1.35
C SER A 88 7.19 -18.22 1.57
N THR A 89 6.44 -17.58 2.47
CA THR A 89 5.05 -17.93 2.75
C THR A 89 4.19 -17.68 1.52
N PRO A 90 3.40 -18.67 1.05
CA PRO A 90 2.57 -18.52 -0.14
C PRO A 90 1.59 -17.35 -0.05
N LEU A 91 1.32 -16.72 -1.19
CA LEU A 91 0.29 -15.68 -1.33
C LEU A 91 -1.04 -16.34 -1.68
N ALA A 92 -1.90 -16.54 -0.70
CA ALA A 92 -3.15 -17.27 -0.87
C ALA A 92 -4.19 -16.86 0.20
N ASN A 93 -4.70 -15.63 0.10
CA ASN A 93 -5.80 -15.18 0.95
C ASN A 93 -7.09 -15.05 0.12
N PRO A 94 -8.03 -16.04 0.16
CA PRO A 94 -9.24 -16.00 -0.63
C PRO A 94 -10.36 -15.16 0.00
N TYR A 95 -10.25 -14.79 1.28
CA TYR A 95 -11.39 -14.29 2.07
C TYR A 95 -11.66 -12.80 1.86
N TRP A 96 -10.65 -12.03 1.45
CA TRP A 96 -10.77 -10.58 1.31
C TRP A 96 -10.40 -10.13 -0.11
N GLU A 97 -11.30 -9.41 -0.77
CA GLU A 97 -11.11 -8.91 -2.12
C GLU A 97 -9.85 -8.05 -2.25
N TYR A 98 -9.62 -7.16 -1.31
CA TYR A 98 -8.39 -6.36 -1.25
C TYR A 98 -7.13 -7.23 -1.30
N SER A 99 -7.10 -8.33 -0.54
CA SER A 99 -5.94 -9.24 -0.54
C SER A 99 -5.79 -9.98 -1.87
N ARG A 100 -6.89 -10.42 -2.48
CA ARG A 100 -6.85 -11.03 -3.82
C ARG A 100 -6.32 -10.06 -4.87
N ASN A 101 -6.75 -8.80 -4.81
CA ASN A 101 -6.27 -7.75 -5.71
C ASN A 101 -4.77 -7.47 -5.50
N LYS A 102 -4.30 -7.37 -4.26
CA LYS A 102 -2.87 -7.21 -3.97
C LYS A 102 -2.04 -8.39 -4.49
N ILE A 103 -2.52 -9.63 -4.35
CA ILE A 103 -1.89 -10.82 -4.92
C ILE A 103 -1.82 -10.73 -6.45
N ALA A 104 -2.89 -10.31 -7.11
CA ALA A 104 -2.91 -10.15 -8.56
C ALA A 104 -1.97 -9.03 -9.04
N CYS A 105 -1.88 -7.91 -8.31
CA CYS A 105 -0.90 -6.84 -8.55
C CYS A 105 0.54 -7.36 -8.47
N GLU A 106 0.88 -8.11 -7.42
CA GLU A 106 2.21 -8.70 -7.27
C GLU A 106 2.53 -9.69 -8.39
N ALA A 107 1.57 -10.53 -8.77
CA ALA A 107 1.75 -11.48 -9.87
C ALA A 107 2.06 -10.76 -11.20
N PHE A 108 1.35 -9.66 -11.49
CA PHE A 108 1.62 -8.81 -12.65
C PHE A 108 3.03 -8.20 -12.59
N LEU A 109 3.38 -7.57 -11.48
CA LEU A 109 4.71 -6.94 -11.34
C LEU A 109 5.85 -7.96 -11.43
N MET A 110 5.69 -9.14 -10.83
CA MET A 110 6.68 -10.23 -10.93
C MET A 110 6.79 -10.77 -12.36
N LYS A 111 5.70 -10.77 -13.13
CA LYS A 111 5.74 -11.07 -14.57
C LYS A 111 6.55 -10.01 -15.32
N MET A 112 6.29 -8.73 -15.08
CA MET A 112 7.04 -7.64 -15.73
C MET A 112 8.53 -7.65 -15.34
N TYR A 113 8.86 -7.99 -14.10
CA TYR A 113 10.25 -8.19 -13.69
C TYR A 113 10.94 -9.30 -14.50
N ARG A 114 10.31 -10.48 -14.62
CA ARG A 114 10.91 -11.64 -15.29
C ARG A 114 11.01 -11.48 -16.80
N GLU A 115 9.98 -10.93 -17.44
CA GLU A 115 9.85 -10.87 -18.89
C GLU A 115 10.42 -9.60 -19.50
N GLN A 116 10.39 -8.49 -18.76
CA GLN A 116 10.73 -7.16 -19.27
C GLN A 116 11.85 -6.48 -18.47
N GLY A 117 12.36 -7.10 -17.41
CA GLY A 117 13.39 -6.51 -16.55
C GLY A 117 12.92 -5.29 -15.75
N PHE A 118 11.61 -5.12 -15.54
CA PHE A 118 11.10 -3.99 -14.78
C PHE A 118 11.59 -4.04 -13.32
N PRO A 119 12.28 -2.99 -12.81
CA PRO A 119 13.06 -3.06 -11.57
C PRO A 119 12.19 -2.95 -10.31
N VAL A 120 11.36 -3.94 -10.06
CA VAL A 120 10.35 -3.95 -8.99
C VAL A 120 10.93 -4.40 -7.64
N THR A 121 10.50 -3.72 -6.58
CA THR A 121 10.62 -4.14 -5.19
C THR A 121 9.22 -4.13 -4.57
N ILE A 122 8.79 -5.26 -3.99
CA ILE A 122 7.47 -5.40 -3.37
C ILE A 122 7.62 -5.34 -1.86
N ILE A 123 6.88 -4.44 -1.21
CA ILE A 123 6.88 -4.25 0.24
C ILE A 123 5.51 -4.65 0.77
N ARG A 124 5.48 -5.54 1.78
CA ARG A 124 4.24 -6.04 2.40
C ARG A 124 4.14 -5.55 3.85
N PRO A 125 3.76 -4.31 4.09
CA PRO A 125 3.56 -3.83 5.45
C PRO A 125 2.41 -4.58 6.10
N SER A 126 2.50 -4.76 7.42
CA SER A 126 1.41 -5.29 8.23
C SER A 126 0.47 -4.16 8.63
N HIS A 127 -0.10 -4.18 9.84
CA HIS A 127 -1.00 -3.13 10.31
C HIS A 127 -0.24 -1.82 10.51
N THR A 128 -0.49 -0.84 9.66
CA THR A 128 0.17 0.47 9.71
C THR A 128 -0.48 1.38 10.73
N TYR A 129 0.31 2.18 11.42
CA TYR A 129 -0.15 3.19 12.37
C TYR A 129 0.75 4.43 12.34
N ASP A 130 0.21 5.55 12.76
CA ASP A 130 0.87 6.85 12.88
C ASP A 130 0.20 7.67 13.99
N GLU A 131 0.52 8.95 14.09
CA GLU A 131 -0.07 9.88 15.07
C GLU A 131 -1.58 10.08 14.87
N ARG A 132 -2.13 9.73 13.70
CA ARG A 132 -3.54 9.88 13.34
C ARG A 132 -4.33 8.58 13.43
N SER A 133 -3.63 7.44 13.47
CA SER A 133 -4.23 6.10 13.41
C SER A 133 -3.66 5.19 14.49
N ILE A 134 -4.45 4.94 15.51
CA ILE A 134 -4.06 4.07 16.64
C ILE A 134 -4.08 2.61 16.18
N PRO A 135 -3.08 1.78 16.56
CA PRO A 135 -3.00 0.37 16.14
C PRO A 135 -3.99 -0.52 16.92
N VAL A 136 -5.28 -0.34 16.66
CA VAL A 136 -6.36 -1.17 17.20
C VAL A 136 -6.95 -2.06 16.12
N ALA A 137 -7.23 -3.31 16.48
CA ALA A 137 -7.60 -4.34 15.52
C ALA A 137 -8.98 -4.13 14.88
N VAL A 138 -9.96 -3.64 15.63
CA VAL A 138 -11.35 -3.47 15.16
C VAL A 138 -11.84 -2.06 15.48
N HIS A 139 -12.21 -1.33 14.45
CA HIS A 139 -12.78 0.01 14.61
C HIS A 139 -13.86 0.28 13.56
N GLY A 140 -14.74 1.25 13.85
CA GLY A 140 -15.81 1.67 12.95
C GLY A 140 -15.36 2.68 11.89
N LYS A 141 -16.34 3.19 11.13
CA LYS A 141 -16.12 4.16 10.04
C LYS A 141 -15.41 5.47 10.47
N ASN A 142 -15.54 5.84 11.74
CA ASN A 142 -14.98 7.10 12.28
C ASN A 142 -13.55 6.91 12.79
N GLY A 143 -12.91 5.82 12.42
CA GLY A 143 -11.51 5.56 12.70
C GLY A 143 -11.22 4.92 14.06
N SER A 144 -9.96 4.70 14.32
CA SER A 144 -9.46 3.94 15.47
C SER A 144 -9.66 4.67 16.81
N TRP A 145 -9.72 6.02 16.81
CA TRP A 145 -9.93 6.81 18.03
C TRP A 145 -11.23 6.47 18.76
N GLN A 146 -12.28 6.04 18.05
CA GLN A 146 -13.53 5.60 18.67
C GLN A 146 -13.36 4.46 19.67
N VAL A 147 -12.41 3.54 19.42
CA VAL A 147 -12.13 2.43 20.33
C VAL A 147 -11.58 2.97 21.65
N ILE A 148 -10.65 3.91 21.58
CA ILE A 148 -10.09 4.57 22.78
C ILE A 148 -11.16 5.35 23.53
N GLN A 149 -12.01 6.10 22.84
CA GLN A 149 -13.13 6.80 23.47
C GLN A 149 -14.08 5.86 24.21
N ARG A 150 -14.37 4.68 23.63
CA ARG A 150 -15.20 3.66 24.28
C ARG A 150 -14.53 3.12 25.55
N ILE A 151 -13.22 2.83 25.51
CA ILE A 151 -12.45 2.37 26.68
C ILE A 151 -12.48 3.42 27.79
N MET A 152 -12.23 4.70 27.46
CA MET A 152 -12.28 5.81 28.43
C MET A 152 -13.66 6.00 29.04
N GLN A 153 -14.72 5.56 28.35
CA GLN A 153 -16.12 5.60 28.83
C GLN A 153 -16.58 4.28 29.47
N GLU A 154 -15.63 3.34 29.73
CA GLU A 154 -15.90 2.01 30.28
C GLU A 154 -16.91 1.19 29.44
N LYS A 155 -16.97 1.46 28.13
CA LYS A 155 -17.84 0.75 27.19
C LYS A 155 -17.13 -0.46 26.57
N PRO A 156 -17.86 -1.55 26.32
CA PRO A 156 -17.28 -2.72 25.65
C PRO A 156 -16.67 -2.38 24.29
N VAL A 157 -15.54 -3.00 23.97
CA VAL A 157 -14.86 -2.95 22.67
C VAL A 157 -14.77 -4.35 22.08
N ILE A 158 -14.67 -4.43 20.75
CA ILE A 158 -14.50 -5.69 20.04
C ILE A 158 -13.02 -6.00 19.97
N ILE A 159 -12.65 -7.23 20.32
CA ILE A 159 -11.30 -7.77 20.16
C ILE A 159 -11.33 -8.97 19.22
N HIS A 160 -10.21 -9.30 18.58
CA HIS A 160 -10.09 -10.50 17.77
C HIS A 160 -9.97 -11.75 18.64
N GLY A 161 -10.78 -12.78 18.33
CA GLY A 161 -10.75 -14.06 19.04
C GLY A 161 -10.91 -13.89 20.54
N ASP A 162 -9.97 -14.44 21.29
CA ASP A 162 -9.89 -14.34 22.77
C ASP A 162 -8.95 -13.20 23.25
N GLY A 163 -8.45 -12.38 22.34
CA GLY A 163 -7.51 -11.29 22.66
C GLY A 163 -6.06 -11.69 22.74
N THR A 164 -5.70 -12.93 22.45
CA THR A 164 -4.30 -13.43 22.50
C THR A 164 -3.62 -13.43 21.14
N THR A 165 -4.29 -12.92 20.10
CA THR A 165 -3.76 -12.89 18.73
C THR A 165 -2.57 -11.92 18.60
N TRP A 166 -1.47 -12.41 18.08
CA TRP A 166 -0.28 -11.61 17.78
C TRP A 166 -0.47 -10.81 16.49
N TRP A 167 -0.04 -9.56 16.51
CA TRP A 167 -0.07 -8.67 15.35
C TRP A 167 1.28 -8.00 15.17
N THR A 168 1.75 -7.99 13.93
CA THR A 168 2.91 -7.17 13.54
C THR A 168 2.41 -5.77 13.20
N LEU A 169 3.02 -4.77 13.80
CA LEU A 169 2.72 -3.35 13.56
C LEU A 169 3.83 -2.71 12.73
N THR A 170 3.46 -1.78 11.85
CA THR A 170 4.38 -1.01 11.02
C THR A 170 4.11 0.47 11.27
N HIS A 171 5.08 1.21 11.77
CA HIS A 171 4.98 2.67 11.90
C HIS A 171 5.16 3.31 10.52
N ASN A 172 4.30 4.27 10.16
CA ASN A 172 4.40 5.03 8.91
C ASN A 172 5.43 6.16 9.02
#